data_48a14b3ba9f316782ed861657859419e
#
_entry.id   48a14b3ba9f316782ed861657859419e
#
_cell.length_a   1.000
_cell.length_b   1.000
_cell.length_c   1.000
_cell.angle_alpha   90.00
_cell.angle_beta   90.00
_cell.angle_gamma   90.00
#
_symmetry.space_group_name_H-M   'P 1'
#
loop_
_entity.id
_entity.type
_entity.pdbx_description
1 polymer ?
#
loop_
_entity_poly.entity_id
_entity_poly.type
_entity_poly.pdbx_seq_one_letter_code
_entity_poly.pdbx_strand_id
1 'polypeptide(L)'
;MEKYEYIKWFWKYIDDETPVLLFYEVDLENERYATRMAEVFCDGCVRRVIEEGFEFVTEAAIPQVDEINSEPEFFAQIISKDEFEKVYDANKYFGSITPAIKKY
;
A
#
# COMPACT_ATOMS: atom_id res chain seq x y z
N MET A 1 1.52 -10.03 -19.94
CA MET A 1 2.53 -9.54 -18.99
C MET A 1 2.02 -8.35 -18.24
N GLU A 2 2.15 -8.36 -16.92
CA GLU A 2 1.64 -7.29 -16.09
C GLU A 2 2.58 -6.09 -16.12
N LYS A 3 2.02 -4.91 -16.34
CA LYS A 3 2.78 -3.68 -16.23
C LYS A 3 2.86 -3.18 -14.79
N TYR A 4 1.82 -3.44 -14.02
CA TYR A 4 1.71 -2.97 -12.65
C TYR A 4 1.58 -4.11 -11.68
N GLU A 5 2.14 -3.90 -10.49
CA GLU A 5 1.94 -4.78 -9.35
C GLU A 5 1.22 -3.98 -8.28
N TYR A 6 0.23 -4.57 -7.63
CA TYR A 6 -0.55 -3.90 -6.61
C TYR A 6 -0.20 -4.51 -5.27
N ILE A 7 0.18 -3.66 -4.32
CA ILE A 7 0.70 -4.09 -3.02
C ILE A 7 -0.11 -3.48 -1.90
N LYS A 8 -0.45 -4.30 -0.92
CA LYS A 8 -1.09 -3.91 0.32
C LYS A 8 -0.05 -4.13 1.41
N TRP A 9 0.32 -3.07 2.11
CA TRP A 9 1.45 -3.07 3.04
C TRP A 9 0.95 -2.67 4.42
N PHE A 10 0.92 -3.61 5.36
CA PHE A 10 0.52 -3.36 6.74
C PHE A 10 1.71 -2.90 7.56
N TRP A 11 1.47 -1.90 8.39
CA TRP A 11 2.44 -1.47 9.39
C TRP A 11 2.02 -2.05 10.74
N LYS A 12 2.98 -2.58 11.47
CA LYS A 12 2.72 -3.27 12.73
C LYS A 12 2.25 -2.31 13.83
N TYR A 13 2.80 -1.12 13.82
CA TYR A 13 2.48 -0.14 14.86
C TYR A 13 1.29 0.70 14.44
N ILE A 14 0.30 0.80 15.34
CA ILE A 14 -0.92 1.55 15.09
C ILE A 14 -0.85 2.85 15.87
N ASP A 15 -1.11 3.94 15.19
CA ASP A 15 -0.94 5.29 15.69
C ASP A 15 -2.02 6.16 15.05
N ASP A 16 -2.53 7.16 15.76
CA ASP A 16 -3.58 8.03 15.24
C ASP A 16 -3.09 8.98 14.16
N GLU A 17 -1.80 9.25 14.11
CA GLU A 17 -1.25 10.29 13.23
C GLU A 17 -0.62 9.74 11.96
N THR A 18 -0.27 8.47 11.93
CA THR A 18 0.39 7.87 10.78
C THR A 18 -0.48 6.79 10.16
N PRO A 19 -0.33 6.54 8.86
CA PRO A 19 -1.08 5.46 8.23
C PRO A 19 -0.66 4.11 8.78
N VAL A 20 -1.63 3.20 8.90
CA VAL A 20 -1.39 1.85 9.39
C VAL A 20 -1.38 0.84 8.25
N LEU A 21 -1.84 1.25 7.08
CA LEU A 21 -1.95 0.38 5.92
C LEU A 21 -1.74 1.24 4.68
N LEU A 22 -0.91 0.75 3.77
CA LEU A 22 -0.59 1.46 2.54
C LEU A 22 -0.95 0.58 1.34
N PHE A 23 -1.49 1.22 0.30
CA PHE A 23 -1.80 0.54 -0.97
C PHE A 23 -1.02 1.23 -2.07
N TYR A 24 -0.33 0.45 -2.89
CA TYR A 24 0.51 0.98 -3.97
C TYR A 24 0.15 0.35 -5.31
N GLU A 25 0.17 1.17 -6.36
CA GLU A 25 0.25 0.70 -7.72
C GLU A 25 1.70 0.91 -8.16
N VAL A 26 2.42 -0.17 -8.39
CA VAL A 26 3.86 -0.14 -8.67
C VAL A 26 4.09 -0.36 -10.16
N ASP A 27 4.82 0.54 -10.80
CA ASP A 27 5.13 0.44 -12.23
C ASP A 27 6.35 -0.44 -12.43
N LEU A 28 6.13 -1.63 -12.93
CA LEU A 28 7.20 -2.61 -13.11
C LEU A 28 8.13 -2.26 -14.27
N GLU A 29 7.70 -1.37 -15.16
CA GLU A 29 8.51 -0.95 -16.28
C GLU A 29 9.34 0.30 -15.97
N ASN A 30 9.12 0.90 -14.82
CA ASN A 30 9.82 2.11 -14.39
C ASN A 30 10.42 1.93 -13.01
N GLU A 31 11.20 0.89 -12.85
CA GLU A 31 12.04 0.64 -11.68
C GLU A 31 11.26 0.52 -10.37
N ARG A 32 10.00 0.10 -10.45
CA ARG A 32 9.13 -0.12 -9.28
C ARG A 32 8.79 1.15 -8.52
N TYR A 33 8.75 2.30 -9.20
CA TYR A 33 8.19 3.50 -8.59
C TYR A 33 6.67 3.40 -8.59
N ALA A 34 6.03 3.96 -7.57
CA ALA A 34 4.58 3.92 -7.46
C ALA A 34 3.94 5.06 -8.25
N THR A 35 2.93 4.72 -9.04
CA THR A 35 2.17 5.70 -9.81
C THR A 35 0.94 6.16 -9.04
N ARG A 36 0.40 5.32 -8.15
CA ARG A 36 -0.72 5.69 -7.29
C ARG A 36 -0.50 5.07 -5.92
N MET A 37 -0.98 5.77 -4.89
CA MET A 37 -0.83 5.32 -3.52
C MET A 37 -2.02 5.80 -2.70
N ALA A 38 -2.51 4.96 -1.81
CA ALA A 38 -3.53 5.33 -0.85
C ALA A 38 -3.05 4.96 0.55
N GLU A 39 -3.33 5.83 1.51
CA GLU A 39 -3.00 5.61 2.92
C GLU A 39 -4.29 5.37 3.70
N VAL A 40 -4.28 4.37 4.58
CA VAL A 40 -5.41 4.07 5.44
C VAL A 40 -4.97 4.29 6.89
N PHE A 41 -5.76 5.05 7.63
CA PHE A 41 -5.47 5.37 9.02
C PHE A 41 -6.25 4.43 9.95
N CYS A 42 -5.91 4.45 11.23
CA CYS A 42 -6.48 3.50 12.18
C CYS A 42 -8.00 3.62 12.34
N ASP A 43 -8.58 4.78 12.01
CA ASP A 43 -10.03 4.98 12.01
C ASP A 43 -10.71 4.57 10.70
N GLY A 44 -9.93 4.06 9.74
CA GLY A 44 -10.45 3.63 8.45
C GLY A 44 -10.49 4.72 7.39
N CYS A 45 -10.09 5.94 7.71
CA CYS A 45 -10.05 7.01 6.71
C CYS A 45 -9.01 6.71 5.64
N VAL A 46 -9.38 6.96 4.39
CA VAL A 46 -8.50 6.75 3.23
C VAL A 46 -8.05 8.09 2.68
N ARG A 47 -6.76 8.24 2.47
CA ARG A 47 -6.20 9.43 1.84
C ARG A 47 -5.35 9.03 0.65
N ARG A 48 -5.68 9.60 -0.52
CA ARG A 48 -4.87 9.38 -1.72
C ARG A 48 -3.67 10.32 -1.69
N VAL A 49 -2.51 9.80 -2.03
CA VAL A 49 -1.30 10.60 -2.13
C VAL A 49 -1.18 11.11 -3.56
N ILE A 50 -1.11 12.42 -3.71
CA ILE A 50 -1.06 13.06 -5.03
C ILE A 50 0.15 13.97 -5.09
N GLU A 51 0.97 13.80 -6.13
CA GLU A 51 2.14 14.65 -6.38
C GLU A 51 1.93 15.34 -7.72
N GLU A 52 1.43 16.56 -7.70
CA GLU A 52 1.16 17.32 -8.91
C GLU A 52 2.44 17.59 -9.67
N GLY A 53 2.39 17.40 -10.98
CA GLY A 53 3.54 17.64 -11.83
C GLY A 53 4.53 16.49 -11.90
N PHE A 54 4.27 15.40 -11.20
CA PHE A 54 5.14 14.23 -11.20
C PHE A 54 4.37 12.99 -11.62
N GLU A 55 5.04 12.12 -12.33
CA GLU A 55 4.47 10.87 -12.77
C GLU A 55 4.33 9.86 -11.62
N PHE A 56 5.24 9.95 -10.66
CA PHE A 56 5.27 9.00 -9.54
C PHE A 56 5.00 9.70 -8.22
N VAL A 57 4.35 8.99 -7.30
CA VAL A 57 4.00 9.53 -5.98
C VAL A 57 5.00 9.13 -4.89
N THR A 58 6.01 8.36 -5.24
CA THR A 58 7.07 7.98 -4.30
C THR A 58 8.42 8.46 -4.84
N GLU A 59 9.31 8.80 -3.93
CA GLU A 59 10.65 9.27 -4.29
C GLU A 59 11.63 8.12 -4.46
N ALA A 60 11.24 6.93 -4.03
CA ALA A 60 12.07 5.74 -4.09
C ALA A 60 11.27 4.58 -4.63
N ALA A 61 11.95 3.61 -5.20
CA ALA A 61 11.33 2.39 -5.68
C ALA A 61 10.72 1.62 -4.51
N ILE A 62 9.59 0.96 -4.79
CA ILE A 62 8.92 0.14 -3.78
C ILE A 62 9.60 -1.22 -3.75
N PRO A 63 10.03 -1.70 -2.57
CA PRO A 63 10.65 -3.02 -2.49
C PRO A 63 9.69 -4.14 -2.87
N GLN A 64 10.23 -5.27 -3.21
CA GLN A 64 9.41 -6.45 -3.46
C GLN A 64 8.79 -6.94 -2.15
N VAL A 65 7.66 -7.63 -2.26
CA VAL A 65 6.93 -8.12 -1.09
C VAL A 65 7.83 -8.98 -0.19
N ASP A 66 8.67 -9.83 -0.78
CA ASP A 66 9.59 -10.67 0.01
C ASP A 66 10.56 -9.83 0.83
N GLU A 67 11.03 -8.74 0.28
CA GLU A 67 11.93 -7.84 1.00
C GLU A 67 11.22 -7.13 2.15
N ILE A 68 10.00 -6.68 1.90
CA ILE A 68 9.20 -6.03 2.94
C ILE A 68 8.96 -7.01 4.09
N ASN A 69 8.59 -8.24 3.76
CA ASN A 69 8.24 -9.25 4.76
C ASN A 69 9.46 -9.79 5.52
N SER A 70 10.66 -9.45 5.10
CA SER A 70 11.85 -9.79 5.88
C SER A 70 11.99 -8.91 7.12
N GLU A 71 11.27 -7.79 7.17
CA GLU A 71 11.30 -6.86 8.31
C GLU A 71 10.15 -7.19 9.27
N PRO A 72 10.44 -7.35 10.58
CA PRO A 72 9.40 -7.75 11.52
C PRO A 72 8.31 -6.72 11.75
N GLU A 73 8.53 -5.46 11.35
CA GLU A 73 7.57 -4.38 11.53
C GLU A 73 6.53 -4.32 10.42
N PHE A 74 6.73 -5.08 9.34
CA PHE A 74 5.90 -4.95 8.15
C PHE A 74 5.34 -6.29 7.70
N PHE A 75 4.21 -6.23 7.04
CA PHE A 75 3.66 -7.37 6.33
C PHE A 75 2.99 -6.87 5.06
N ALA A 76 3.40 -7.41 3.92
CA ALA A 76 2.87 -6.98 2.64
C ALA A 76 2.33 -8.16 1.84
N GLN A 77 1.36 -7.88 0.99
CA GLN A 77 0.73 -8.86 0.11
C GLN A 77 0.54 -8.25 -1.26
N ILE A 78 0.63 -9.09 -2.28
CA ILE A 78 0.23 -8.71 -3.63
C ILE A 78 -1.28 -8.88 -3.70
N ILE A 79 -1.97 -7.85 -4.21
CA ILE A 79 -3.43 -7.87 -4.34
C ILE A 79 -3.81 -7.66 -5.80
N SER A 80 -5.10 -7.81 -6.09
CA SER A 80 -5.60 -7.59 -7.43
C SER A 80 -5.78 -6.10 -7.70
N LYS A 81 -5.85 -5.76 -8.99
CA LYS A 81 -6.16 -4.41 -9.40
C LYS A 81 -7.52 -3.98 -8.85
N ASP A 82 -8.51 -4.87 -8.90
CA ASP A 82 -9.85 -4.56 -8.40
C ASP A 82 -9.84 -4.22 -6.93
N GLU A 83 -9.09 -4.93 -6.15
CA GLU A 83 -8.99 -4.65 -4.72
C GLU A 83 -8.33 -3.28 -4.48
N PHE A 84 -7.30 -2.95 -5.24
CA PHE A 84 -6.64 -1.65 -5.16
C PHE A 84 -7.61 -0.52 -5.53
N GLU A 85 -8.32 -0.69 -6.65
CA GLU A 85 -9.22 0.36 -7.13
C GLU A 85 -10.35 0.64 -6.15
N LYS A 86 -10.87 -0.39 -5.51
CA LYS A 86 -11.93 -0.22 -4.51
C LYS A 86 -11.48 0.65 -3.34
N VAL A 87 -10.24 0.50 -2.92
CA VAL A 87 -9.68 1.31 -1.83
C VAL A 87 -9.36 2.71 -2.34
N TYR A 88 -8.74 2.79 -3.50
CA TYR A 88 -8.29 4.07 -4.04
C TYR A 88 -9.46 5.03 -4.28
N ASP A 89 -10.61 4.49 -4.68
CA ASP A 89 -11.79 5.29 -4.97
C ASP A 89 -12.68 5.56 -3.75
N ALA A 90 -12.37 4.95 -2.62
CA ALA A 90 -13.18 5.06 -1.42
C ALA A 90 -12.70 6.17 -0.49
N ASN A 91 -13.59 6.63 0.39
CA ASN A 91 -13.22 7.55 1.47
C ASN A 91 -12.99 6.81 2.78
N LYS A 92 -13.49 5.60 2.87
CA LYS A 92 -13.38 4.76 4.06
C LYS A 92 -12.99 3.35 3.67
N TYR A 93 -12.17 2.74 4.49
CA TYR A 93 -11.76 1.36 4.33
C TYR A 93 -12.44 0.52 5.41
N PHE A 94 -13.16 -0.51 5.01
CA PHE A 94 -13.91 -1.36 5.92
C PHE A 94 -13.25 -2.72 6.14
N GLY A 95 -12.13 -2.97 5.52
CA GLY A 95 -11.38 -4.20 5.73
C GLY A 95 -10.56 -4.15 7.00
N SER A 96 -9.79 -5.20 7.23
CA SER A 96 -8.92 -5.27 8.39
C SER A 96 -7.71 -4.35 8.22
N ILE A 97 -7.36 -3.61 9.27
CA ILE A 97 -6.17 -2.78 9.29
C ILE A 97 -4.98 -3.50 9.94
N THR A 98 -5.20 -4.74 10.39
CA THR A 98 -4.12 -5.57 10.89
C THR A 98 -3.95 -6.76 9.98
N PRO A 99 -2.73 -7.23 9.78
CA PRO A 99 -2.52 -8.36 8.87
C PRO A 99 -3.12 -9.64 9.43
N ALA A 100 -3.63 -10.48 8.53
CA ALA A 100 -4.19 -11.77 8.90
C ALA A 100 -3.06 -12.77 9.05
N ILE A 101 -2.20 -12.54 10.03
CA ILE A 101 -1.04 -13.38 10.29
C ILE A 101 -1.41 -14.45 11.30
N LYS A 102 -0.99 -15.65 11.00
CA LYS A 102 -1.26 -16.75 11.93
C LYS A 102 -0.47 -16.58 13.21
N LYS A 103 -1.12 -16.91 14.31
CA LYS A 103 -0.45 -16.96 15.59
C LYS A 103 0.34 -18.26 15.71
N TYR A 104 1.43 -18.18 16.35
CA TYR A 104 2.28 -19.34 16.57
C TYR A 104 2.44 -19.56 18.06
#